data_a8b45530e5458be0b3ba4b1c071f3ffe
#
_entry.id   a8b45530e5458be0b3ba4b1c071f3ffe
#
_cell.length_a   1.000
_cell.length_b   1.000
_cell.length_c   1.000
_cell.angle_alpha   90.00
_cell.angle_beta   90.00
_cell.angle_gamma   90.00
#
_symmetry.space_group_name_H-M   'P 1'
#
loop_
_entity.id
_entity.type
_entity.pdbx_description
1 polymer ?
#
loop_
_entity_poly.entity_id
_entity_poly.type
_entity_poly.pdbx_seq_one_letter_code
_entity_poly.pdbx_strand_id
1 'polypeptide(L)'
;MIVNTARFVVSNSDFKKCPTDMRHEFAFIGRSNVGKSSLINMLTGNKGLAQTSSTPGKTLLINHFLINDQWYLVDLPGYGYAQRSKEGRKEILRIIKEYILNREQMTCLFLLIDGRHKPQKIDLEFMEWLGENSIPFCIVFTKLDKLNSSAAKSATASYCAQLLDTWEELPPVFRTSSVDRRGKTELLDYIDQLCALPLQAD
;
A
#
# COMPACT_ATOMS: atom_id res chain seq x y z
N MET A 1 -5.97 -13.20 -11.00
CA MET A 1 -7.04 -12.22 -11.36
C MET A 1 -6.65 -11.34 -12.54
N ILE A 2 -7.60 -11.00 -13.43
CA ILE A 2 -7.42 -10.00 -14.49
C ILE A 2 -8.24 -8.75 -14.13
N VAL A 3 -7.61 -7.58 -14.24
CA VAL A 3 -8.31 -6.30 -14.07
C VAL A 3 -8.84 -5.84 -15.41
N ASN A 4 -10.16 -5.87 -15.59
CA ASN A 4 -10.86 -5.43 -16.80
C ASN A 4 -11.33 -3.98 -16.69
N THR A 5 -11.79 -3.58 -15.50
CA THR A 5 -12.27 -2.23 -15.23
C THR A 5 -11.66 -1.67 -13.95
N ALA A 6 -11.34 -0.39 -13.97
CA ALA A 6 -10.87 0.35 -12.80
C ALA A 6 -11.35 1.79 -12.90
N ARG A 7 -12.17 2.25 -11.95
CA ARG A 7 -12.74 3.59 -11.95
C ARG A 7 -12.61 4.27 -10.58
N PHE A 8 -12.33 5.55 -10.61
CA PHE A 8 -12.37 6.38 -9.40
C PHE A 8 -13.80 6.50 -8.88
N VAL A 9 -13.97 6.40 -7.57
CA VAL A 9 -15.28 6.49 -6.91
C VAL A 9 -15.37 7.75 -6.05
N VAL A 10 -14.46 7.90 -5.09
CA VAL A 10 -14.52 8.99 -4.11
C VAL A 10 -13.15 9.29 -3.52
N SER A 11 -13.00 10.51 -3.05
CA SER A 11 -11.80 11.00 -2.36
C SER A 11 -12.23 11.74 -1.09
N ASN A 12 -11.79 11.30 0.09
CA ASN A 12 -12.18 11.87 1.38
C ASN A 12 -11.01 11.92 2.36
N SER A 13 -11.04 12.87 3.28
CA SER A 13 -10.14 12.92 4.44
C SER A 13 -10.72 12.26 5.70
N ASP A 14 -11.97 11.83 5.64
CA ASP A 14 -12.72 11.22 6.73
C ASP A 14 -13.17 9.81 6.29
N PHE A 15 -12.73 8.78 7.01
CA PHE A 15 -13.07 7.39 6.70
C PHE A 15 -14.58 7.11 6.76
N LYS A 16 -15.35 7.87 7.54
CA LYS A 16 -16.81 7.76 7.65
C LYS A 16 -17.54 8.12 6.35
N LYS A 17 -16.86 8.84 5.45
CA LYS A 17 -17.39 9.24 4.14
C LYS A 17 -16.93 8.33 3.01
N CYS A 18 -16.23 7.27 3.33
CA CYS A 18 -15.84 6.22 2.38
C CYS A 18 -17.04 5.34 2.01
N PRO A 19 -16.97 4.55 0.93
CA PRO A 19 -18.08 3.67 0.51
C PRO A 19 -18.54 2.77 1.65
N THR A 20 -19.86 2.57 1.77
CA THR A 20 -20.48 1.82 2.87
C THR A 20 -20.92 0.41 2.48
N ASP A 21 -20.72 0.05 1.22
CA ASP A 21 -21.00 -1.31 0.75
C ASP A 21 -19.97 -2.31 1.29
N MET A 22 -20.40 -3.56 1.43
CA MET A 22 -19.59 -4.65 2.01
C MET A 22 -18.69 -5.30 0.95
N ARG A 23 -17.81 -4.50 0.33
CA ARG A 23 -16.75 -4.98 -0.57
C ARG A 23 -15.41 -4.94 0.11
N HIS A 24 -14.56 -5.92 -0.23
CA HIS A 24 -13.16 -5.92 0.24
C HIS A 24 -12.44 -4.64 -0.17
N GLU A 25 -11.69 -4.08 0.77
CA GLU A 25 -10.78 -2.96 0.55
C GLU A 25 -9.33 -3.41 0.72
N PHE A 26 -8.53 -3.13 -0.29
CA PHE A 26 -7.08 -3.34 -0.26
C PHE A 26 -6.40 -1.99 -0.28
N ALA A 27 -5.82 -1.61 0.85
CA ALA A 27 -5.25 -0.30 1.04
C ALA A 27 -3.75 -0.28 0.71
N PHE A 28 -3.31 0.70 -0.06
CA PHE A 28 -1.93 0.90 -0.46
C PHE A 28 -1.35 2.12 0.24
N ILE A 29 -0.24 1.93 0.93
CA ILE A 29 0.42 2.97 1.71
C ILE A 29 1.95 2.87 1.58
N GLY A 30 2.65 3.95 1.85
CA GLY A 30 4.10 3.99 1.89
C GLY A 30 4.61 5.42 2.01
N ARG A 31 5.92 5.59 2.05
CA ARG A 31 6.51 6.92 2.07
C ARG A 31 6.22 7.68 0.78
N SER A 32 6.26 9.01 0.87
CA SER A 32 6.16 9.86 -0.33
C SER A 32 7.22 9.44 -1.36
N ASN A 33 6.82 9.39 -2.62
CA ASN A 33 7.66 8.99 -3.75
C ASN A 33 8.18 7.53 -3.73
N VAL A 34 7.57 6.66 -2.95
CA VAL A 34 7.90 5.22 -2.92
C VAL A 34 7.54 4.50 -4.22
N GLY A 35 6.69 5.09 -5.07
CA GLY A 35 6.21 4.50 -6.32
C GLY A 35 4.77 3.99 -6.25
N LYS A 36 4.00 4.42 -5.24
CA LYS A 36 2.63 3.97 -4.98
C LYS A 36 1.69 4.19 -6.19
N SER A 37 1.58 5.41 -6.71
CA SER A 37 0.72 5.69 -7.88
C SER A 37 1.16 4.92 -9.13
N SER A 38 2.47 4.74 -9.33
CA SER A 38 2.99 3.93 -10.45
C SER A 38 2.60 2.46 -10.31
N LEU A 39 2.66 1.91 -9.10
CA LEU A 39 2.23 0.54 -8.81
C LEU A 39 0.73 0.37 -9.05
N ILE A 40 -0.10 1.28 -8.53
CA ILE A 40 -1.55 1.27 -8.72
C ILE A 40 -1.91 1.30 -10.21
N ASN A 41 -1.29 2.20 -10.98
CA ASN A 41 -1.50 2.30 -12.42
C ASN A 41 -1.06 1.03 -13.16
N MET A 42 0.04 0.41 -12.73
CA MET A 42 0.52 -0.84 -13.29
C MET A 42 -0.44 -2.01 -12.99
N LEU A 43 -0.91 -2.14 -11.76
CA LEU A 43 -1.86 -3.19 -11.36
C LEU A 43 -3.16 -3.09 -12.15
N THR A 44 -3.70 -1.88 -12.27
CA THR A 44 -4.98 -1.62 -12.93
C THR A 44 -4.87 -1.55 -14.46
N GLY A 45 -3.66 -1.47 -15.01
CA GLY A 45 -3.47 -1.26 -16.45
C GLY A 45 -3.91 0.13 -16.94
N ASN A 46 -4.27 1.04 -16.04
CA ASN A 46 -4.72 2.40 -16.33
C ASN A 46 -3.67 3.42 -15.90
N LYS A 47 -2.94 4.00 -16.86
CA LYS A 47 -1.82 4.93 -16.61
C LYS A 47 -2.22 6.24 -15.94
N GLY A 48 -3.49 6.60 -15.96
CA GLY A 48 -4.01 7.85 -15.41
C GLY A 48 -4.91 7.69 -14.19
N LEU A 49 -5.10 6.48 -13.67
CA LEU A 49 -6.03 6.22 -12.58
C LEU A 49 -5.58 6.91 -11.28
N ALA A 50 -4.38 6.61 -10.83
CA ALA A 50 -3.76 7.30 -9.71
C ALA A 50 -2.83 8.38 -10.24
N GLN A 51 -2.97 9.60 -9.72
CA GLN A 51 -2.13 10.71 -10.16
C GLN A 51 -0.68 10.49 -9.73
N THR A 52 0.20 10.35 -10.71
CA THR A 52 1.64 10.39 -10.49
C THR A 52 2.08 11.84 -10.42
N SER A 53 2.19 12.42 -9.23
CA SER A 53 2.73 13.76 -9.09
C SER A 53 4.19 13.71 -8.66
N SER A 54 5.04 14.43 -9.39
CA SER A 54 6.39 14.78 -8.94
C SER A 54 6.35 15.87 -7.86
N THR A 55 5.20 16.51 -7.67
CA THR A 55 5.00 17.54 -6.65
C THR A 55 4.46 16.90 -5.40
N PRO A 56 5.26 16.81 -4.35
CA PRO A 56 4.84 16.21 -3.09
C PRO A 56 3.81 17.12 -2.42
N GLY A 57 2.78 16.53 -1.81
CA GLY A 57 1.87 17.24 -0.92
C GLY A 57 0.45 17.45 -1.41
N LYS A 58 0.04 16.95 -2.58
CA LYS A 58 -1.31 17.19 -3.11
C LYS A 58 -2.39 16.26 -2.54
N THR A 59 -2.08 15.11 -1.97
CA THR A 59 -3.13 14.16 -1.56
C THR A 59 -3.08 13.90 -0.06
N LEU A 60 -3.92 14.59 0.67
CA LEU A 60 -4.30 14.29 2.06
C LEU A 60 -5.54 13.38 2.11
N LEU A 61 -5.86 12.74 1.00
CA LEU A 61 -7.16 12.12 0.81
C LEU A 61 -7.00 10.61 0.64
N ILE A 62 -7.96 9.89 1.16
CA ILE A 62 -8.18 8.47 0.93
C ILE A 62 -8.92 8.36 -0.39
N ASN A 63 -8.31 7.76 -1.40
CA ASN A 63 -8.92 7.60 -2.72
C ASN A 63 -9.38 6.16 -2.92
N HIS A 64 -10.66 5.97 -3.25
CA HIS A 64 -11.23 4.68 -3.57
C HIS A 64 -11.37 4.50 -5.07
N PHE A 65 -10.85 3.39 -5.57
CA PHE A 65 -11.01 2.95 -6.95
C PHE A 65 -11.73 1.60 -6.96
N LEU A 66 -12.87 1.53 -7.64
CA LEU A 66 -13.61 0.28 -7.79
C LEU A 66 -13.01 -0.53 -8.93
N ILE A 67 -12.65 -1.78 -8.65
CA ILE A 67 -11.99 -2.70 -9.56
C ILE A 67 -12.96 -3.84 -9.91
N ASN A 68 -13.16 -4.07 -11.20
CA ASN A 68 -14.04 -5.12 -11.74
C ASN A 68 -15.47 -5.09 -11.14
N ASP A 69 -15.91 -3.96 -10.61
CA ASP A 69 -17.16 -3.80 -9.83
C ASP A 69 -17.26 -4.76 -8.61
N GLN A 70 -16.13 -5.31 -8.13
CA GLN A 70 -16.08 -6.35 -7.11
C GLN A 70 -15.40 -5.92 -5.80
N TRP A 71 -14.32 -5.15 -5.87
CA TRP A 71 -13.52 -4.76 -4.71
C TRP A 71 -12.91 -3.37 -4.87
N TYR A 72 -12.46 -2.78 -3.78
CA TYR A 72 -11.82 -1.47 -3.78
C TYR A 72 -10.31 -1.56 -3.65
N LEU A 73 -9.61 -0.90 -4.54
CA LEU A 73 -8.23 -0.46 -4.32
C LEU A 73 -8.28 0.89 -3.65
N VAL A 74 -7.62 1.03 -2.49
CA VAL A 74 -7.62 2.26 -1.71
C VAL A 74 -6.22 2.86 -1.65
N ASP A 75 -6.08 4.07 -2.17
CA ASP A 75 -4.82 4.82 -2.15
C ASP A 75 -4.81 5.74 -0.93
N LEU A 76 -4.02 5.38 0.09
CA LEU A 76 -3.86 6.17 1.30
C LEU A 76 -2.80 7.26 1.11
N PRO A 77 -2.90 8.37 1.86
CA PRO A 77 -1.85 9.39 1.89
C PRO A 77 -0.48 8.77 2.22
N GLY A 78 0.58 9.25 1.58
CA GLY A 78 1.94 8.86 1.93
C GLY A 78 2.37 9.47 3.26
N TYR A 79 3.07 8.69 4.09
CA TYR A 79 3.65 9.18 5.34
C TYR A 79 5.11 9.65 5.16
N GLY A 80 5.71 10.25 6.21
CA GLY A 80 7.14 10.60 6.23
C GLY A 80 7.54 11.75 5.33
N TYR A 81 6.62 12.65 4.99
CA TYR A 81 6.91 13.78 4.13
C TYR A 81 7.63 14.91 4.89
N ALA A 82 8.95 15.06 4.66
CA ALA A 82 9.81 16.00 5.38
C ALA A 82 9.48 17.50 5.16
N GLN A 83 8.92 17.86 4.00
CA GLN A 83 8.62 19.26 3.65
C GLN A 83 7.30 19.80 4.22
N ARG A 84 6.57 19.00 5.04
CA ARG A 84 5.37 19.46 5.72
C ARG A 84 5.68 19.96 7.12
N SER A 85 4.84 20.89 7.60
CA SER A 85 4.86 21.31 9.01
C SER A 85 4.65 20.10 9.93
N LYS A 86 5.02 20.24 11.17
CA LYS A 86 4.81 19.20 12.20
C LYS A 86 3.33 18.86 12.35
N GLU A 87 2.46 19.88 12.28
CA GLU A 87 1.01 19.77 12.33
C GLU A 87 0.45 19.01 11.11
N GLY A 88 0.91 19.34 9.90
CA GLY A 88 0.51 18.67 8.68
C GLY A 88 0.89 17.17 8.65
N ARG A 89 2.04 16.80 9.25
CA ARG A 89 2.43 15.39 9.40
C ARG A 89 1.54 14.65 10.41
N LYS A 90 1.19 15.29 11.53
CA LYS A 90 0.28 14.72 12.53
C LYS A 90 -1.10 14.48 11.93
N GLU A 91 -1.61 15.43 11.15
CA GLU A 91 -2.92 15.30 10.51
C GLU A 91 -2.97 14.14 9.51
N ILE A 92 -1.93 13.98 8.69
CA ILE A 92 -1.85 12.83 7.77
C ILE A 92 -1.85 11.51 8.55
N LEU A 93 -1.02 11.39 9.58
CA LEU A 93 -0.96 10.19 10.40
C LEU A 93 -2.28 9.91 11.11
N ARG A 94 -3.01 10.95 11.53
CA ARG A 94 -4.35 10.83 12.11
C ARG A 94 -5.32 10.20 11.09
N ILE A 95 -5.40 10.77 9.89
CA ILE A 95 -6.26 10.26 8.80
C ILE A 95 -5.95 8.79 8.49
N ILE A 96 -4.65 8.46 8.35
CA ILE A 96 -4.19 7.09 8.07
C ILE A 96 -4.62 6.14 9.18
N LYS A 97 -4.33 6.48 10.45
CA LYS A 97 -4.61 5.63 11.60
C LYS A 97 -6.11 5.45 11.83
N GLU A 98 -6.89 6.51 11.69
CA GLU A 98 -8.35 6.44 11.81
C GLU A 98 -8.96 5.52 10.74
N TYR A 99 -8.49 5.60 9.48
CA TYR A 99 -8.92 4.69 8.44
C TYR A 99 -8.54 3.24 8.79
N ILE A 100 -7.28 2.97 9.09
CA ILE A 100 -6.77 1.61 9.33
C ILE A 100 -7.47 0.95 10.53
N LEU A 101 -7.71 1.70 11.61
CA LEU A 101 -8.27 1.15 12.85
C LEU A 101 -9.79 0.97 12.83
N ASN A 102 -10.50 1.70 11.97
CA ASN A 102 -11.97 1.74 12.02
C ASN A 102 -12.63 1.27 10.73
N ARG A 103 -11.86 0.79 9.75
CA ARG A 103 -12.41 0.38 8.47
C ARG A 103 -12.58 -1.14 8.40
N GLU A 104 -13.78 -1.62 8.73
CA GLU A 104 -14.15 -3.05 8.75
C GLU A 104 -13.95 -3.75 7.39
N GLN A 105 -14.15 -3.02 6.28
CA GLN A 105 -13.97 -3.55 4.93
C GLN A 105 -12.49 -3.70 4.53
N MET A 106 -11.54 -3.11 5.30
CA MET A 106 -10.12 -3.21 4.98
C MET A 106 -9.59 -4.62 5.26
N THR A 107 -9.43 -5.39 4.20
CA THR A 107 -9.01 -6.79 4.27
C THR A 107 -7.50 -6.93 4.44
N CYS A 108 -6.71 -6.08 3.76
CA CYS A 108 -5.25 -6.12 3.85
C CYS A 108 -4.64 -4.75 3.48
N LEU A 109 -3.58 -4.39 4.19
CA LEU A 109 -2.77 -3.22 3.92
C LEU A 109 -1.50 -3.60 3.14
N PHE A 110 -1.27 -3.02 1.97
CA PHE A 110 -0.04 -3.18 1.20
C PHE A 110 0.91 -2.04 1.52
N LEU A 111 1.94 -2.35 2.32
CA LEU A 111 2.97 -1.40 2.73
C LEU A 111 4.10 -1.38 1.72
N LEU A 112 4.24 -0.29 1.00
CA LEU A 112 5.24 -0.11 -0.05
C LEU A 112 6.57 0.38 0.51
N ILE A 113 7.63 -0.33 0.14
CA ILE A 113 9.02 -0.03 0.50
C ILE A 113 9.84 0.14 -0.77
N ASP A 114 10.60 1.21 -0.86
CA ASP A 114 11.56 1.39 -1.96
C ASP A 114 12.72 0.40 -1.80
N GLY A 115 12.78 -0.61 -2.67
CA GLY A 115 13.73 -1.72 -2.59
C GLY A 115 15.20 -1.33 -2.76
N ARG A 116 15.50 -0.07 -3.09
CA ARG A 116 16.87 0.47 -3.20
C ARG A 116 17.47 0.85 -1.85
N HIS A 117 16.65 0.99 -0.82
CA HIS A 117 17.06 1.52 0.48
C HIS A 117 17.08 0.42 1.55
N LYS A 118 18.01 0.57 2.50
CA LYS A 118 17.98 -0.20 3.75
C LYS A 118 16.74 0.16 4.56
N PRO A 119 16.32 -0.68 5.53
CA PRO A 119 15.23 -0.36 6.44
C PRO A 119 15.37 1.04 7.03
N GLN A 120 14.33 1.84 6.90
CA GLN A 120 14.27 3.18 7.44
C GLN A 120 13.48 3.15 8.75
N LYS A 121 13.96 3.87 9.75
CA LYS A 121 13.34 3.90 11.08
C LYS A 121 11.82 4.16 11.03
N ILE A 122 11.38 5.09 10.18
CA ILE A 122 9.96 5.42 10.04
C ILE A 122 9.12 4.27 9.47
N ASP A 123 9.69 3.44 8.58
CA ASP A 123 9.01 2.27 8.03
C ASP A 123 8.92 1.17 9.10
N LEU A 124 9.99 0.97 9.87
CA LEU A 124 10.04 -0.01 10.96
C LEU A 124 9.05 0.36 12.08
N GLU A 125 9.03 1.62 12.52
CA GLU A 125 8.07 2.11 13.52
C GLU A 125 6.61 1.95 13.05
N PHE A 126 6.36 2.13 11.74
CA PHE A 126 5.02 1.94 11.20
C PHE A 126 4.62 0.46 11.15
N MET A 127 5.56 -0.43 10.76
CA MET A 127 5.32 -1.89 10.79
C MET A 127 5.07 -2.39 12.22
N GLU A 128 5.87 -1.93 13.20
CA GLU A 128 5.67 -2.25 14.62
C GLU A 128 4.29 -1.85 15.09
N TRP A 129 3.86 -0.61 14.77
CA TRP A 129 2.52 -0.14 15.09
C TRP A 129 1.41 -1.00 14.41
N LEU A 130 1.60 -1.45 13.17
CA LEU A 130 0.65 -2.36 12.51
C LEU A 130 0.55 -3.69 13.25
N GLY A 131 1.69 -4.26 13.66
CA GLY A 131 1.75 -5.50 14.43
C GLY A 131 1.08 -5.39 15.79
N GLU A 132 1.38 -4.32 16.55
CA GLU A 132 0.78 -4.05 17.86
C GLU A 132 -0.75 -3.93 17.81
N ASN A 133 -1.29 -3.46 16.68
CA ASN A 133 -2.73 -3.32 16.47
C ASN A 133 -3.35 -4.50 15.69
N SER A 134 -2.60 -5.58 15.48
CA SER A 134 -3.06 -6.78 14.75
C SER A 134 -3.61 -6.49 13.35
N ILE A 135 -3.06 -5.50 12.67
CA ILE A 135 -3.50 -5.11 11.32
C ILE A 135 -2.89 -6.06 10.28
N PRO A 136 -3.69 -6.76 9.45
CA PRO A 136 -3.18 -7.58 8.38
C PRO A 136 -2.47 -6.72 7.32
N PHE A 137 -1.20 -7.01 7.05
CA PHE A 137 -0.46 -6.28 6.03
C PHE A 137 0.54 -7.16 5.26
N CYS A 138 0.95 -6.66 4.10
CA CYS A 138 1.98 -7.24 3.25
C CYS A 138 3.09 -6.21 3.00
N ILE A 139 4.31 -6.65 2.78
CA ILE A 139 5.42 -5.81 2.36
C ILE A 139 5.53 -5.88 0.84
N VAL A 140 5.55 -4.72 0.18
CA VAL A 140 5.69 -4.61 -1.28
C VAL A 140 6.93 -3.79 -1.62
N PHE A 141 8.00 -4.47 -2.01
CA PHE A 141 9.19 -3.80 -2.53
C PHE A 141 8.93 -3.25 -3.92
N THR A 142 9.18 -1.95 -4.09
CA THR A 142 9.02 -1.22 -5.36
C THR A 142 10.36 -0.84 -5.99
N LYS A 143 10.34 -0.41 -7.25
CA LYS A 143 11.49 0.14 -8.00
C LYS A 143 12.66 -0.84 -8.15
N LEU A 144 12.39 -2.13 -8.15
CA LEU A 144 13.44 -3.15 -8.30
C LEU A 144 14.09 -3.17 -9.69
N ASP A 145 13.48 -2.50 -10.69
CA ASP A 145 14.10 -2.22 -11.99
C ASP A 145 15.33 -1.32 -11.90
N LYS A 146 15.50 -0.57 -10.83
CA LYS A 146 16.66 0.30 -10.58
C LYS A 146 17.88 -0.46 -10.06
N LEU A 147 17.75 -1.75 -9.79
CA LEU A 147 18.80 -2.65 -9.34
C LEU A 147 18.95 -3.79 -10.35
N ASN A 148 20.15 -4.30 -10.53
CA ASN A 148 20.31 -5.57 -11.25
C ASN A 148 19.68 -6.72 -10.44
N SER A 149 19.42 -7.85 -11.09
CA SER A 149 18.68 -8.96 -10.48
C SER A 149 19.33 -9.49 -9.19
N SER A 150 20.66 -9.60 -9.16
CA SER A 150 21.39 -10.06 -7.97
C SER A 150 21.30 -9.05 -6.83
N ALA A 151 21.50 -7.76 -7.12
CA ALA A 151 21.38 -6.69 -6.12
C ALA A 151 19.95 -6.57 -5.57
N ALA A 152 18.93 -6.68 -6.42
CA ALA A 152 17.52 -6.66 -5.98
C ALA A 152 17.21 -7.83 -5.04
N LYS A 153 17.67 -9.04 -5.38
CA LYS A 153 17.50 -10.23 -4.53
C LYS A 153 18.22 -10.06 -3.20
N SER A 154 19.49 -9.63 -3.22
CA SER A 154 20.28 -9.41 -2.01
C SER A 154 19.68 -8.32 -1.11
N ALA A 155 19.29 -7.16 -1.68
CA ALA A 155 18.71 -6.05 -0.92
C ALA A 155 17.41 -6.45 -0.21
N THR A 156 16.49 -7.11 -0.92
CA THR A 156 15.24 -7.57 -0.31
C THR A 156 15.44 -8.68 0.72
N ALA A 157 16.37 -9.59 0.49
CA ALA A 157 16.72 -10.65 1.46
C ALA A 157 17.33 -10.06 2.74
N SER A 158 18.27 -9.10 2.60
CA SER A 158 18.88 -8.42 3.74
C SER A 158 17.86 -7.61 4.54
N TYR A 159 16.91 -6.95 3.87
CA TYR A 159 15.81 -6.24 4.53
C TYR A 159 14.95 -7.21 5.36
N CYS A 160 14.53 -8.32 4.76
CA CYS A 160 13.73 -9.34 5.43
C CYS A 160 14.48 -9.98 6.61
N ALA A 161 15.79 -10.26 6.45
CA ALA A 161 16.62 -10.79 7.54
C ALA A 161 16.67 -9.85 8.74
N GLN A 162 16.81 -8.54 8.50
CA GLN A 162 16.80 -7.54 9.57
C GLN A 162 15.44 -7.45 10.29
N LEU A 163 14.32 -7.66 9.59
CA LEU A 163 12.99 -7.72 10.24
C LEU A 163 12.89 -8.93 11.17
N LEU A 164 13.44 -10.08 10.76
CA LEU A 164 13.44 -11.31 11.57
C LEU A 164 14.27 -11.21 12.85
N ASP A 165 15.09 -10.17 13.03
CA ASP A 165 15.74 -9.89 14.32
C ASP A 165 14.73 -9.50 15.41
N THR A 166 13.54 -9.03 15.02
CA THR A 166 12.48 -8.55 15.94
C THR A 166 11.12 -9.20 15.73
N TRP A 167 10.89 -9.82 14.58
CA TRP A 167 9.62 -10.47 14.22
C TRP A 167 9.81 -11.99 14.20
N GLU A 168 8.87 -12.74 14.78
CA GLU A 168 8.87 -14.21 14.73
C GLU A 168 8.61 -14.73 13.31
N GLU A 169 7.71 -14.05 12.58
CA GLU A 169 7.33 -14.39 11.21
C GLU A 169 7.16 -13.12 10.38
N LEU A 170 7.54 -13.19 9.11
CA LEU A 170 7.35 -12.08 8.18
C LEU A 170 5.93 -12.08 7.61
N PRO A 171 5.31 -10.92 7.44
CA PRO A 171 4.13 -10.80 6.59
C PRO A 171 4.47 -11.21 5.14
N PRO A 172 3.47 -11.51 4.30
CA PRO A 172 3.71 -11.79 2.88
C PRO A 172 4.55 -10.70 2.22
N VAL A 173 5.52 -11.10 1.40
CA VAL A 173 6.49 -10.19 0.77
C VAL A 173 6.38 -10.27 -0.75
N PHE A 174 6.16 -9.13 -1.40
CA PHE A 174 6.09 -9.01 -2.85
C PHE A 174 7.24 -8.15 -3.39
N ARG A 175 7.77 -8.53 -4.56
CA ARG A 175 8.86 -7.86 -5.25
C ARG A 175 8.34 -7.29 -6.55
N THR A 176 8.32 -5.95 -6.69
CA THR A 176 7.66 -5.31 -7.82
C THR A 176 8.53 -4.30 -8.57
N SER A 177 8.17 -4.12 -9.83
CA SER A 177 8.60 -3.01 -10.66
C SER A 177 7.46 -2.59 -11.57
N SER A 178 7.12 -1.31 -11.53
CA SER A 178 6.09 -0.75 -12.42
C SER A 178 6.58 -0.56 -13.86
N VAL A 179 7.89 -0.62 -14.10
CA VAL A 179 8.52 -0.45 -15.41
C VAL A 179 8.41 -1.73 -16.24
N ASP A 180 8.82 -2.86 -15.67
CA ASP A 180 8.82 -4.18 -16.33
C ASP A 180 7.62 -5.06 -15.93
N ARG A 181 6.69 -4.53 -15.12
CA ARG A 181 5.48 -5.20 -14.62
C ARG A 181 5.73 -6.41 -13.72
N ARG A 182 6.94 -6.52 -13.17
CA ARG A 182 7.29 -7.59 -12.22
C ARG A 182 6.39 -7.53 -11.00
N GLY A 183 5.95 -8.69 -10.50
CA GLY A 183 5.12 -8.83 -9.31
C GLY A 183 3.64 -8.48 -9.51
N LYS A 184 3.22 -8.10 -10.75
CA LYS A 184 1.81 -7.77 -11.03
C LYS A 184 0.90 -8.97 -10.81
N THR A 185 1.23 -10.09 -11.41
CA THR A 185 0.42 -11.30 -11.35
C THR A 185 0.33 -11.81 -9.93
N GLU A 186 1.45 -11.91 -9.24
CA GLU A 186 1.55 -12.39 -7.85
C GLU A 186 0.70 -11.56 -6.89
N LEU A 187 0.76 -10.21 -7.02
CA LEU A 187 -0.06 -9.32 -6.20
C LEU A 187 -1.56 -9.46 -6.50
N LEU A 188 -1.94 -9.52 -7.77
CA LEU A 188 -3.34 -9.65 -8.16
C LEU A 188 -3.91 -11.02 -7.77
N ASP A 189 -3.13 -12.09 -7.88
CA ASP A 189 -3.55 -13.44 -7.48
C ASP A 189 -3.69 -13.55 -5.95
N TYR A 190 -2.84 -12.86 -5.19
CA TYR A 190 -3.01 -12.77 -3.74
C TYR A 190 -4.27 -12.00 -3.34
N ILE A 191 -4.56 -10.88 -4.00
CA ILE A 191 -5.81 -10.13 -3.81
C ILE A 191 -7.02 -11.01 -4.16
N ASP A 192 -6.95 -11.78 -5.25
CA ASP A 192 -8.01 -12.69 -5.68
C ASP A 192 -8.32 -13.76 -4.63
N GLN A 193 -7.26 -14.33 -4.04
CA GLN A 193 -7.39 -15.30 -2.94
C GLN A 193 -8.08 -14.69 -1.71
N LEU A 194 -7.73 -13.45 -1.35
CA LEU A 194 -8.35 -12.75 -0.23
C LEU A 194 -9.80 -12.36 -0.51
N CYS A 195 -10.14 -11.99 -1.75
CA CYS A 195 -11.53 -11.72 -2.15
C CYS A 195 -12.45 -12.95 -2.06
N ALA A 196 -11.89 -14.16 -2.09
CA ALA A 196 -12.66 -15.39 -1.94
C ALA A 196 -13.02 -15.71 -0.48
N LEU A 197 -12.40 -15.04 0.48
CA LEU A 197 -12.69 -15.18 1.91
C LEU A 197 -13.87 -14.26 2.28
N PRO A 198 -14.70 -14.63 3.28
CA PRO A 198 -15.69 -13.70 3.78
C PRO A 198 -14.99 -12.48 4.41
N LEU A 199 -15.62 -11.30 4.30
CA LEU A 199 -15.23 -10.17 5.15
C LEU A 199 -15.38 -10.63 6.60
N GLN A 200 -14.37 -10.39 7.42
CA GLN A 200 -14.46 -10.65 8.86
C GLN A 200 -15.51 -9.67 9.41
N ALA A 201 -16.68 -10.18 9.72
CA ALA A 201 -17.64 -9.47 10.58
C ALA A 201 -17.26 -9.85 12.02
N ASP A 202 -17.01 -8.82 12.85
CA ASP A 202 -16.88 -9.01 14.30
C ASP A 202 -18.14 -9.60 14.93
#